data_589be0f8d9a7337f7e5716878b481990
#
_entry.id   589be0f8d9a7337f7e5716878b481990
#
_cell.length_a   1.000
_cell.length_b   1.000
_cell.length_c   1.000
_cell.angle_alpha   90.00
_cell.angle_beta   90.00
_cell.angle_gamma   90.00
#
_symmetry.space_group_name_H-M   'P 1'
#
loop_
_entity.id
_entity.type
_entity.pdbx_description
1 polymer ?
#
loop_
_entity_poly.entity_id
_entity_poly.type
_entity_poly.pdbx_seq_one_letter_code
_entity_poly.pdbx_strand_id
1 'polypeptide(L)'
;IYELIEDAVFVAHNVKFDANLLAESLFWEGYDLLSPRVDTVELAQVFFPTYEKYGLSSICKSLEIPLEQAHTAISDAKATALLFLKIQEKIQSLPKSLLERLLDLSDNLIYESRLVLEDCLSQMSQENTRDLLDCHGIYLRKKRKIAKEKHLSADFTKNLSLLGLEERSEQEKFATMVEQAVENHHPSFLQAQAGLGKTYGYLLPLLAKTKEKIVVSVPTKILQEQIVSGEGKAIEAVFQVSCHSLKSPHSYIKLDTFYQSLTRMDDHRLLNRCKMQLLVWLTETETGDLEEIRQAYRYQAYFEELAHDGQISKKSLFYGYDFWQLNQEKARASRVLVTNHAYLLTRLEDDKSLIEGKTLVVDEAQRLFLTLDNFSQKSIRVTQLLQEIQQEISQSTSLLNRRLLESIQFELSQAVEQFHRGSQREIKEDLIQKLRQDLSELPAHYLQELRELLDQKYEQFWLEDDHFEQNRVTSLHGARLSLVNFQDFLPEKVRLFFISATLEISRKVSLAQLLGFQNYRFYHLPPKDYHQQKIWVDKDFPDLIGLPLTQHAQLIVERIERLFHTKLPILVLFTSKDLLLEVSERLSLPHLAQYFSPARGLFLPSAVACSSYVV
;
A
#
# COMPACT_ATOMS: atom_id res chain seq x y z
N ILE A 1 -18.03 -1.74 -44.69
CA ILE A 1 -17.43 -1.23 -43.44
C ILE A 1 -17.05 0.23 -43.60
N TYR A 2 -16.35 0.61 -44.68
CA TYR A 2 -15.94 2.01 -44.93
C TYR A 2 -17.11 3.01 -44.81
N GLU A 3 -18.19 2.79 -45.52
CA GLU A 3 -19.40 3.62 -45.48
C GLU A 3 -20.03 3.76 -44.07
N LEU A 4 -19.79 2.79 -43.18
CA LEU A 4 -20.30 2.82 -41.79
C LEU A 4 -19.45 3.65 -40.86
N ILE A 5 -18.16 3.87 -41.18
CA ILE A 5 -17.19 4.50 -40.29
C ILE A 5 -16.70 5.84 -40.79
N GLU A 6 -16.98 6.22 -42.05
CA GLU A 6 -16.46 7.43 -42.69
C GLU A 6 -16.79 8.71 -41.90
N ASP A 7 -18.02 8.83 -41.38
CA ASP A 7 -18.49 9.96 -40.57
C ASP A 7 -18.68 9.60 -39.07
N ALA A 8 -18.08 8.52 -38.60
CA ALA A 8 -18.25 8.02 -37.24
C ALA A 8 -16.95 8.05 -36.43
N VAL A 9 -17.09 8.12 -35.10
CA VAL A 9 -15.97 7.95 -34.18
C VAL A 9 -15.73 6.46 -33.95
N PHE A 10 -14.50 6.01 -34.17
CA PHE A 10 -14.10 4.62 -33.96
C PHE A 10 -13.69 4.39 -32.49
N VAL A 11 -14.52 3.67 -31.75
CA VAL A 11 -14.31 3.37 -30.31
C VAL A 11 -13.91 1.93 -30.14
N ALA A 12 -12.79 1.68 -29.45
CA ALA A 12 -12.36 0.33 -29.12
C ALA A 12 -11.64 0.28 -27.76
N HIS A 13 -11.48 -0.93 -27.23
CA HIS A 13 -10.72 -1.19 -26.01
C HIS A 13 -9.28 -1.56 -26.35
N ASN A 14 -8.32 -0.66 -26.13
CA ASN A 14 -6.98 -0.67 -26.71
C ASN A 14 -7.03 -0.44 -28.24
N VAL A 15 -7.59 0.68 -28.61
CA VAL A 15 -7.95 1.06 -29.99
C VAL A 15 -6.82 0.91 -31.01
N LYS A 16 -5.57 0.98 -30.57
CA LYS A 16 -4.39 0.83 -31.44
C LYS A 16 -4.41 -0.49 -32.21
N PHE A 17 -4.79 -1.58 -31.55
CA PHE A 17 -4.80 -2.91 -32.16
C PHE A 17 -5.86 -2.99 -33.26
N ASP A 18 -7.10 -2.66 -32.93
CA ASP A 18 -8.24 -2.77 -33.85
C ASP A 18 -8.14 -1.76 -35.00
N ALA A 19 -7.73 -0.53 -34.71
CA ALA A 19 -7.57 0.52 -35.72
C ALA A 19 -6.45 0.21 -36.71
N ASN A 20 -5.32 -0.35 -36.27
CA ASN A 20 -4.24 -0.74 -37.18
C ASN A 20 -4.66 -1.88 -38.10
N LEU A 21 -5.33 -2.90 -37.57
CA LEU A 21 -5.82 -4.02 -38.37
C LEU A 21 -6.86 -3.55 -39.41
N LEU A 22 -7.77 -2.68 -39.00
CA LEU A 22 -8.78 -2.13 -39.89
C LEU A 22 -8.16 -1.20 -40.95
N ALA A 23 -7.22 -0.35 -40.54
CA ALA A 23 -6.50 0.55 -41.47
C ALA A 23 -5.72 -0.22 -42.53
N GLU A 24 -5.01 -1.31 -42.14
CA GLU A 24 -4.32 -2.17 -43.09
C GLU A 24 -5.28 -2.84 -44.05
N SER A 25 -6.42 -3.37 -43.58
CA SER A 25 -7.42 -4.02 -44.41
C SER A 25 -8.08 -3.04 -45.40
N LEU A 26 -8.38 -1.81 -44.98
CA LEU A 26 -8.93 -0.76 -45.82
C LEU A 26 -7.92 -0.27 -46.87
N PHE A 27 -6.65 -0.16 -46.47
CA PHE A 27 -5.58 0.26 -47.38
C PHE A 27 -5.45 -0.64 -48.63
N TRP A 28 -5.54 -1.95 -48.42
CA TRP A 28 -5.52 -2.93 -49.52
C TRP A 28 -6.70 -2.80 -50.47
N GLU A 29 -7.83 -2.25 -50.00
CA GLU A 29 -9.03 -1.95 -50.82
C GLU A 29 -9.02 -0.52 -51.38
N GLY A 30 -7.97 0.26 -51.14
CA GLY A 30 -7.78 1.61 -51.62
C GLY A 30 -8.47 2.71 -50.79
N TYR A 31 -8.76 2.43 -49.52
CA TYR A 31 -9.38 3.38 -48.58
C TYR A 31 -8.43 3.71 -47.42
N ASP A 32 -8.54 4.95 -46.92
CA ASP A 32 -7.82 5.37 -45.70
C ASP A 32 -8.76 5.41 -44.49
N LEU A 33 -8.33 4.96 -43.34
CA LEU A 33 -9.08 5.09 -42.09
C LEU A 33 -8.87 6.50 -41.52
N LEU A 34 -9.79 7.39 -41.77
CA LEU A 34 -9.77 8.80 -41.31
C LEU A 34 -10.65 9.06 -40.08
N SER A 35 -11.43 8.08 -39.63
CA SER A 35 -12.31 8.20 -38.48
C SER A 35 -11.53 8.57 -37.19
N PRO A 36 -12.00 9.55 -36.40
CA PRO A 36 -11.46 9.83 -35.07
C PRO A 36 -11.48 8.58 -34.21
N ARG A 37 -10.47 8.40 -33.34
CA ARG A 37 -10.28 7.20 -32.56
C ARG A 37 -10.39 7.49 -31.06
N VAL A 38 -11.09 6.65 -30.34
CA VAL A 38 -11.29 6.76 -28.89
C VAL A 38 -10.89 5.47 -28.22
N ASP A 39 -10.02 5.58 -27.21
CA ASP A 39 -9.54 4.43 -26.42
C ASP A 39 -10.27 4.35 -25.07
N THR A 40 -11.09 3.32 -24.90
CA THR A 40 -11.83 3.10 -23.66
C THR A 40 -10.92 2.67 -22.48
N VAL A 41 -9.70 2.16 -22.72
CA VAL A 41 -8.73 1.85 -21.66
C VAL A 41 -8.25 3.14 -21.00
N GLU A 42 -7.85 4.13 -21.80
CA GLU A 42 -7.38 5.41 -21.27
C GLU A 42 -8.48 6.16 -20.54
N LEU A 43 -9.67 6.24 -21.12
CA LEU A 43 -10.82 6.86 -20.46
C LEU A 43 -11.20 6.15 -19.16
N ALA A 44 -11.20 4.81 -19.16
CA ALA A 44 -11.47 4.05 -17.95
C ALA A 44 -10.40 4.31 -16.86
N GLN A 45 -9.12 4.47 -17.23
CA GLN A 45 -8.06 4.83 -16.29
C GLN A 45 -8.29 6.20 -15.66
N VAL A 46 -8.83 7.16 -16.42
CA VAL A 46 -9.14 8.51 -15.92
C VAL A 46 -10.36 8.50 -15.00
N PHE A 47 -11.47 7.89 -15.44
CA PHE A 47 -12.77 8.00 -14.77
C PHE A 47 -13.05 6.93 -13.71
N PHE A 48 -12.27 5.86 -13.67
CA PHE A 48 -12.31 4.82 -12.64
C PHE A 48 -10.90 4.56 -12.04
N PRO A 49 -10.25 5.57 -11.44
CA PRO A 49 -8.81 5.54 -11.08
C PRO A 49 -8.45 4.55 -9.98
N THR A 50 -9.42 4.04 -9.23
CA THR A 50 -9.21 3.12 -8.11
C THR A 50 -9.16 1.65 -8.51
N TYR A 51 -9.45 1.33 -9.78
CA TYR A 51 -9.43 -0.06 -10.25
C TYR A 51 -8.01 -0.53 -10.54
N GLU A 52 -7.79 -1.81 -10.30
CA GLU A 52 -6.48 -2.43 -10.35
C GLU A 52 -6.04 -2.79 -11.77
N LYS A 53 -6.98 -3.31 -12.55
CA LYS A 53 -6.75 -3.80 -13.92
C LYS A 53 -7.80 -3.23 -14.86
N TYR A 54 -7.31 -2.78 -16.03
CA TYR A 54 -8.14 -2.16 -17.07
C TYR A 54 -8.25 -3.01 -18.34
N GLY A 55 -7.88 -4.28 -18.31
CA GLY A 55 -8.24 -5.21 -19.39
C GLY A 55 -9.75 -5.45 -19.40
N LEU A 56 -10.35 -5.62 -20.60
CA LEU A 56 -11.80 -5.67 -20.80
C LEU A 56 -12.53 -6.59 -19.82
N SER A 57 -12.07 -7.83 -19.68
CA SER A 57 -12.68 -8.81 -18.76
C SER A 57 -12.62 -8.35 -17.29
N SER A 58 -11.52 -7.70 -16.89
CA SER A 58 -11.34 -7.26 -15.51
C SER A 58 -12.23 -6.06 -15.19
N ILE A 59 -12.28 -5.05 -16.08
CA ILE A 59 -13.08 -3.85 -15.86
C ILE A 59 -14.58 -4.13 -15.98
N CYS A 60 -14.99 -5.01 -16.90
CA CYS A 60 -16.37 -5.45 -16.99
C CYS A 60 -16.84 -6.15 -15.71
N LYS A 61 -16.00 -7.01 -15.12
CA LYS A 61 -16.30 -7.63 -13.83
C LYS A 61 -16.45 -6.59 -12.71
N SER A 62 -15.58 -5.58 -12.67
CA SER A 62 -15.61 -4.54 -11.65
C SER A 62 -16.82 -3.60 -11.78
N LEU A 63 -17.30 -3.37 -13.00
CA LEU A 63 -18.46 -2.51 -13.33
C LEU A 63 -19.77 -3.31 -13.48
N GLU A 64 -19.75 -4.62 -13.19
CA GLU A 64 -20.90 -5.53 -13.34
C GLU A 64 -21.48 -5.55 -14.77
N ILE A 65 -20.61 -5.38 -15.79
CA ILE A 65 -20.98 -5.46 -17.19
C ILE A 65 -20.99 -6.93 -17.63
N PRO A 66 -22.10 -7.43 -18.23
CA PRO A 66 -22.16 -8.83 -18.66
C PRO A 66 -21.18 -9.11 -19.80
N LEU A 67 -20.37 -10.16 -19.66
CA LEU A 67 -19.43 -10.66 -20.66
C LEU A 67 -19.56 -12.19 -20.72
N GLU A 68 -20.49 -12.69 -21.55
CA GLU A 68 -20.89 -14.10 -21.54
C GLU A 68 -19.87 -15.05 -22.16
N GLN A 69 -19.13 -14.59 -23.18
CA GLN A 69 -18.11 -15.39 -23.89
C GLN A 69 -16.89 -14.51 -24.18
N ALA A 70 -16.03 -14.32 -23.17
CA ALA A 70 -14.78 -13.59 -23.35
C ALA A 70 -13.96 -14.17 -24.52
N HIS A 71 -13.31 -13.30 -25.28
CA HIS A 71 -12.49 -13.62 -26.47
C HIS A 71 -13.29 -13.97 -27.72
N THR A 72 -14.58 -13.62 -27.80
CA THR A 72 -15.31 -13.57 -29.08
C THR A 72 -15.51 -12.11 -29.49
N ALA A 73 -15.23 -11.80 -30.75
CA ALA A 73 -15.27 -10.41 -31.26
C ALA A 73 -16.60 -9.69 -30.96
N ILE A 74 -17.73 -10.39 -31.11
CA ILE A 74 -19.08 -9.82 -30.87
C ILE A 74 -19.30 -9.53 -29.38
N SER A 75 -18.90 -10.45 -28.50
CA SER A 75 -19.06 -10.29 -27.06
C SER A 75 -18.17 -9.16 -26.52
N ASP A 76 -16.93 -9.10 -27.00
CA ASP A 76 -15.97 -8.07 -26.62
C ASP A 76 -16.40 -6.69 -27.15
N ALA A 77 -16.95 -6.60 -28.37
CA ALA A 77 -17.50 -5.36 -28.91
C ALA A 77 -18.72 -4.86 -28.11
N LYS A 78 -19.65 -5.76 -27.74
CA LYS A 78 -20.81 -5.41 -26.89
C LYS A 78 -20.36 -4.94 -25.50
N ALA A 79 -19.42 -5.63 -24.87
CA ALA A 79 -18.88 -5.26 -23.59
C ALA A 79 -18.16 -3.90 -23.65
N THR A 80 -17.42 -3.64 -24.71
CA THR A 80 -16.77 -2.33 -24.96
C THR A 80 -17.79 -1.21 -25.12
N ALA A 81 -18.90 -1.43 -25.84
CA ALA A 81 -19.98 -0.47 -25.98
C ALA A 81 -20.65 -0.16 -24.62
N LEU A 82 -20.94 -1.18 -23.81
CA LEU A 82 -21.49 -1.00 -22.46
C LEU A 82 -20.51 -0.29 -21.54
N LEU A 83 -19.22 -0.59 -21.62
CA LEU A 83 -18.16 0.12 -20.88
C LEU A 83 -18.12 1.59 -21.28
N PHE A 84 -18.20 1.89 -22.58
CA PHE A 84 -18.21 3.26 -23.08
C PHE A 84 -19.41 4.06 -22.54
N LEU A 85 -20.62 3.46 -22.52
CA LEU A 85 -21.79 4.07 -21.90
C LEU A 85 -21.59 4.33 -20.41
N LYS A 86 -20.98 3.39 -19.67
CA LYS A 86 -20.63 3.60 -18.26
C LYS A 86 -19.63 4.73 -18.04
N ILE A 87 -18.67 4.89 -18.94
CA ILE A 87 -17.73 6.02 -18.91
C ILE A 87 -18.49 7.33 -19.14
N GLN A 88 -19.39 7.40 -20.11
CA GLN A 88 -20.21 8.60 -20.36
C GLN A 88 -21.13 8.94 -19.16
N GLU A 89 -21.81 7.94 -18.57
CA GLU A 89 -22.58 8.11 -17.33
C GLU A 89 -21.72 8.71 -16.22
N LYS A 90 -20.50 8.20 -16.05
CA LYS A 90 -19.55 8.70 -15.05
C LYS A 90 -19.15 10.14 -15.31
N ILE A 91 -18.80 10.50 -16.55
CA ILE A 91 -18.45 11.87 -16.96
C ILE A 91 -19.61 12.82 -16.67
N GLN A 92 -20.83 12.46 -17.06
CA GLN A 92 -22.03 13.28 -16.86
C GLN A 92 -22.44 13.40 -15.37
N SER A 93 -21.96 12.51 -14.52
CA SER A 93 -22.18 12.58 -13.07
C SER A 93 -21.30 13.62 -12.37
N LEU A 94 -20.22 14.06 -13.01
CA LEU A 94 -19.28 15.05 -12.48
C LEU A 94 -19.84 16.48 -12.56
N PRO A 95 -19.36 17.41 -11.72
CA PRO A 95 -19.65 18.84 -11.90
C PRO A 95 -19.20 19.37 -13.25
N LYS A 96 -20.00 20.25 -13.85
CA LYS A 96 -19.72 20.84 -15.19
C LYS A 96 -18.38 21.58 -15.20
N SER A 97 -18.12 22.40 -14.19
CA SER A 97 -16.87 23.16 -14.04
C SER A 97 -15.64 22.24 -13.84
N LEU A 98 -15.81 21.07 -13.19
CA LEU A 98 -14.77 20.06 -13.14
C LEU A 98 -14.51 19.47 -14.54
N LEU A 99 -15.56 19.17 -15.30
CA LEU A 99 -15.41 18.63 -16.65
C LEU A 99 -14.73 19.63 -17.59
N GLU A 100 -15.01 20.93 -17.47
CA GLU A 100 -14.31 21.99 -18.19
C GLU A 100 -12.80 21.96 -17.88
N ARG A 101 -12.44 21.81 -16.61
CA ARG A 101 -11.02 21.69 -16.20
C ARG A 101 -10.37 20.39 -16.69
N LEU A 102 -11.09 19.27 -16.69
CA LEU A 102 -10.62 18.02 -17.27
C LEU A 102 -10.38 18.16 -18.78
N LEU A 103 -11.23 18.92 -19.45
CA LEU A 103 -11.11 19.21 -20.88
C LEU A 103 -9.81 20.00 -21.16
N ASP A 104 -9.46 20.99 -20.35
CA ASP A 104 -8.19 21.73 -20.48
C ASP A 104 -6.96 20.84 -20.35
N LEU A 105 -7.04 19.75 -19.56
CA LEU A 105 -5.96 18.79 -19.36
C LEU A 105 -5.94 17.67 -20.43
N SER A 106 -6.99 17.57 -21.25
CA SER A 106 -7.22 16.44 -22.16
C SER A 106 -6.53 16.55 -23.52
N ASP A 107 -5.87 17.68 -23.83
CA ASP A 107 -5.18 17.90 -25.12
C ASP A 107 -4.13 16.82 -25.44
N ASN A 108 -3.58 16.21 -24.41
CA ASN A 108 -2.56 15.17 -24.52
C ASN A 108 -3.10 13.74 -24.32
N LEU A 109 -4.41 13.49 -24.39
CA LEU A 109 -4.96 12.13 -24.38
C LEU A 109 -4.60 11.39 -25.68
N ILE A 110 -4.68 10.05 -25.64
CA ILE A 110 -4.39 9.22 -26.82
C ILE A 110 -5.50 9.45 -27.85
N TYR A 111 -5.10 9.68 -29.06
CA TYR A 111 -6.02 9.90 -30.18
C TYR A 111 -7.01 11.04 -29.85
N GLU A 112 -8.22 10.92 -30.35
CA GLU A 112 -9.28 11.92 -30.19
C GLU A 112 -10.20 11.63 -28.99
N SER A 113 -9.69 11.00 -27.93
CA SER A 113 -10.46 10.68 -26.70
C SER A 113 -11.07 11.93 -26.02
N ARG A 114 -10.49 13.12 -26.26
CA ARG A 114 -11.03 14.41 -25.86
C ARG A 114 -12.45 14.64 -26.36
N LEU A 115 -12.82 14.17 -27.56
CA LEU A 115 -14.15 14.35 -28.17
C LEU A 115 -15.29 13.84 -27.26
N VAL A 116 -15.01 12.79 -26.46
CA VAL A 116 -16.01 12.24 -25.52
C VAL A 116 -16.31 13.24 -24.38
N LEU A 117 -15.30 13.98 -23.91
CA LEU A 117 -15.50 15.00 -22.89
C LEU A 117 -16.25 16.19 -23.45
N GLU A 118 -15.93 16.62 -24.68
CA GLU A 118 -16.61 17.73 -25.40
C GLU A 118 -18.09 17.40 -25.64
N ASP A 119 -18.38 16.18 -26.11
CA ASP A 119 -19.75 15.73 -26.33
C ASP A 119 -20.55 15.69 -25.03
N CYS A 120 -20.01 15.04 -23.99
CA CYS A 120 -20.65 15.01 -22.68
C CYS A 120 -20.88 16.41 -22.12
N LEU A 121 -19.90 17.33 -22.23
CA LEU A 121 -20.03 18.70 -21.76
C LEU A 121 -21.14 19.46 -22.49
N SER A 122 -21.27 19.26 -23.81
CA SER A 122 -22.31 19.89 -24.64
C SER A 122 -23.74 19.49 -24.24
N GLN A 123 -23.88 18.26 -23.70
CA GLN A 123 -25.16 17.70 -23.26
C GLN A 123 -25.53 18.11 -21.83
N MET A 124 -24.59 18.64 -21.03
CA MET A 124 -24.82 19.03 -19.64
C MET A 124 -25.50 20.40 -19.54
N SER A 125 -26.71 20.41 -19.02
CA SER A 125 -27.50 21.63 -18.83
C SER A 125 -27.38 22.26 -17.44
N GLN A 126 -26.97 21.50 -16.42
CA GLN A 126 -26.89 21.95 -15.02
C GLN A 126 -25.63 21.43 -14.29
N GLU A 127 -25.21 22.21 -13.28
CA GLU A 127 -24.12 21.83 -12.37
C GLU A 127 -24.58 20.71 -11.42
N ASN A 128 -23.83 19.61 -11.35
CA ASN A 128 -24.11 18.49 -10.45
C ASN A 128 -23.17 18.49 -9.23
N THR A 129 -23.55 19.18 -8.15
CA THR A 129 -22.72 19.34 -6.94
C THR A 129 -23.36 18.75 -5.69
N ARG A 130 -24.38 17.87 -5.80
CA ARG A 130 -25.24 17.46 -4.65
C ARG A 130 -24.48 17.01 -3.40
N ASP A 131 -23.41 16.21 -3.56
CA ASP A 131 -22.63 15.66 -2.45
C ASP A 131 -21.17 16.15 -2.43
N LEU A 132 -20.86 17.16 -3.22
CA LEU A 132 -19.52 17.70 -3.39
C LEU A 132 -19.42 19.13 -2.85
N LEU A 133 -18.21 19.48 -2.41
CA LEU A 133 -17.80 20.83 -2.05
C LEU A 133 -16.77 21.30 -3.06
N ASP A 134 -16.98 22.46 -3.64
CA ASP A 134 -15.96 23.13 -4.43
C ASP A 134 -14.95 23.82 -3.51
N CYS A 135 -13.71 23.40 -3.60
CA CYS A 135 -12.57 23.99 -2.91
C CYS A 135 -11.59 24.52 -3.95
N HIS A 136 -11.82 25.74 -4.42
CA HIS A 136 -10.99 26.41 -5.44
C HIS A 136 -10.84 25.62 -6.74
N GLY A 137 -11.95 25.02 -7.22
CA GLY A 137 -11.99 24.20 -8.42
C GLY A 137 -11.48 22.75 -8.22
N ILE A 138 -11.21 22.34 -6.99
CA ILE A 138 -11.04 20.94 -6.60
C ILE A 138 -12.30 20.52 -5.86
N TYR A 139 -12.98 19.50 -6.39
CA TYR A 139 -14.22 19.00 -5.80
C TYR A 139 -13.94 17.88 -4.79
N LEU A 140 -14.37 18.09 -3.54
CA LEU A 140 -14.18 17.16 -2.43
C LEU A 140 -15.54 16.64 -1.94
N ARG A 141 -15.58 15.40 -1.48
CA ARG A 141 -16.79 14.80 -0.91
C ARG A 141 -17.18 15.43 0.43
N LYS A 142 -18.48 15.68 0.63
CA LYS A 142 -19.00 16.20 1.91
C LYS A 142 -18.84 15.18 3.03
N LYS A 143 -18.45 15.67 4.21
CA LYS A 143 -18.26 14.82 5.41
C LYS A 143 -19.58 14.24 5.89
N ARG A 144 -19.59 12.95 6.26
CA ARG A 144 -20.71 12.31 6.96
C ARG A 144 -20.58 12.49 8.46
N LYS A 145 -21.72 12.63 9.16
CA LYS A 145 -21.76 12.70 10.63
C LYS A 145 -21.57 11.32 11.23
N ILE A 146 -20.75 11.25 12.30
CA ILE A 146 -20.51 10.02 13.07
C ILE A 146 -21.71 9.81 14.02
N ALA A 147 -22.23 8.58 14.08
CA ALA A 147 -23.30 8.19 14.99
C ALA A 147 -22.77 7.96 16.43
N LYS A 148 -23.66 7.95 17.43
CA LYS A 148 -23.29 7.67 18.84
C LYS A 148 -23.10 6.18 19.07
N GLU A 149 -22.06 5.81 19.83
CA GLU A 149 -21.75 4.41 20.20
C GLU A 149 -22.93 3.72 20.92
N LYS A 150 -23.16 2.43 20.58
CA LYS A 150 -24.04 1.52 21.28
C LYS A 150 -23.24 0.62 22.21
N HIS A 151 -23.82 0.24 23.32
CA HIS A 151 -23.18 -0.62 24.31
C HIS A 151 -23.04 -2.06 23.79
N LEU A 152 -21.80 -2.63 23.84
CA LEU A 152 -21.57 -4.05 23.61
C LEU A 152 -22.01 -4.86 24.82
N SER A 153 -22.49 -6.09 24.57
CA SER A 153 -22.78 -7.05 25.65
C SER A 153 -21.45 -7.52 26.27
N ALA A 154 -21.51 -7.84 27.57
CA ALA A 154 -20.40 -8.54 28.24
C ALA A 154 -20.21 -9.98 27.73
N ASP A 155 -21.19 -10.54 27.06
CA ASP A 155 -21.20 -11.88 26.51
C ASP A 155 -20.62 -11.86 25.07
N PHE A 156 -19.51 -12.53 24.86
CA PHE A 156 -18.80 -12.60 23.59
C PHE A 156 -19.64 -13.27 22.48
N THR A 157 -20.29 -14.39 22.80
CA THR A 157 -21.08 -15.16 21.82
C THR A 157 -22.28 -14.37 21.33
N LYS A 158 -22.91 -13.61 22.23
CA LYS A 158 -24.02 -12.70 21.89
C LYS A 158 -23.56 -11.59 20.91
N ASN A 159 -22.37 -11.05 21.12
CA ASN A 159 -21.82 -10.04 20.21
C ASN A 159 -21.51 -10.64 18.83
N LEU A 160 -20.99 -11.89 18.77
CA LEU A 160 -20.78 -12.61 17.49
C LEU A 160 -22.10 -12.85 16.75
N SER A 161 -23.14 -13.29 17.45
CA SER A 161 -24.46 -13.51 16.86
C SER A 161 -25.04 -12.23 16.26
N LEU A 162 -24.87 -11.07 16.93
CA LEU A 162 -25.28 -9.77 16.41
C LEU A 162 -24.54 -9.36 15.13
N LEU A 163 -23.30 -9.82 14.97
CA LEU A 163 -22.49 -9.63 13.76
C LEU A 163 -22.83 -10.66 12.65
N GLY A 164 -23.71 -11.63 12.91
CA GLY A 164 -24.04 -12.70 11.96
C GLY A 164 -22.92 -13.71 11.76
N LEU A 165 -22.02 -13.85 12.73
CA LEU A 165 -20.86 -14.75 12.67
C LEU A 165 -21.15 -16.06 13.41
N GLU A 166 -20.59 -17.16 12.91
CA GLU A 166 -20.65 -18.47 13.54
C GLU A 166 -19.84 -18.53 14.83
N GLU A 167 -20.39 -19.20 15.85
CA GLU A 167 -19.70 -19.47 17.10
C GLU A 167 -18.64 -20.56 16.88
N ARG A 168 -17.43 -20.32 17.41
CA ARG A 168 -16.31 -21.26 17.39
C ARG A 168 -15.73 -21.38 18.79
N SER A 169 -15.72 -22.59 19.33
CA SER A 169 -15.31 -22.86 20.71
C SER A 169 -13.88 -22.39 21.02
N GLU A 170 -12.96 -22.51 20.07
CA GLU A 170 -11.59 -22.03 20.23
C GLU A 170 -11.50 -20.49 20.27
N GLN A 171 -12.34 -19.81 19.49
CA GLN A 171 -12.41 -18.35 19.50
C GLN A 171 -12.99 -17.82 20.82
N GLU A 172 -13.98 -18.51 21.37
CA GLU A 172 -14.57 -18.19 22.67
C GLU A 172 -13.55 -18.38 23.81
N LYS A 173 -12.79 -19.49 23.80
CA LYS A 173 -11.69 -19.71 24.76
C LYS A 173 -10.64 -18.59 24.66
N PHE A 174 -10.28 -18.18 23.46
CA PHE A 174 -9.35 -17.07 23.25
C PHE A 174 -9.91 -15.76 23.78
N ALA A 175 -11.17 -15.45 23.52
CA ALA A 175 -11.83 -14.26 24.04
C ALA A 175 -11.85 -14.26 25.59
N THR A 176 -12.12 -15.39 26.21
CA THR A 176 -12.04 -15.55 27.67
C THR A 176 -10.63 -15.30 28.20
N MET A 177 -9.59 -15.76 27.49
CA MET A 177 -8.20 -15.46 27.85
C MET A 177 -7.90 -13.95 27.76
N VAL A 178 -8.42 -13.26 26.75
CA VAL A 178 -8.29 -11.79 26.64
C VAL A 178 -8.99 -11.11 27.81
N GLU A 179 -10.21 -11.55 28.18
CA GLU A 179 -10.93 -10.99 29.34
C GLU A 179 -10.14 -11.15 30.65
N GLN A 180 -9.57 -12.33 30.89
CA GLN A 180 -8.70 -12.56 32.05
C GLN A 180 -7.45 -11.66 32.03
N ALA A 181 -6.88 -11.44 30.83
CA ALA A 181 -5.72 -10.58 30.65
C ALA A 181 -6.04 -9.09 30.88
N VAL A 182 -7.29 -8.65 30.66
CA VAL A 182 -7.74 -7.27 30.97
C VAL A 182 -7.62 -6.96 32.46
N GLU A 183 -7.88 -7.93 33.33
CA GLU A 183 -7.83 -7.76 34.78
C GLU A 183 -6.39 -7.66 35.31
N ASN A 184 -5.42 -7.97 34.47
CA ASN A 184 -4.00 -7.99 34.83
C ASN A 184 -3.32 -6.66 34.47
N HIS A 185 -2.44 -6.19 35.35
CA HIS A 185 -1.67 -4.94 35.11
C HIS A 185 -0.35 -5.15 34.39
N HIS A 186 0.05 -6.41 34.15
CA HIS A 186 1.29 -6.74 33.45
C HIS A 186 1.06 -6.87 31.94
N PRO A 187 2.11 -6.63 31.13
CA PRO A 187 2.07 -6.94 29.71
C PRO A 187 1.62 -8.38 29.46
N SER A 188 0.63 -8.58 28.62
CA SER A 188 0.01 -9.88 28.37
C SER A 188 0.41 -10.40 26.99
N PHE A 189 0.98 -11.58 26.93
CA PHE A 189 1.39 -12.28 25.72
C PHE A 189 0.44 -13.46 25.49
N LEU A 190 -0.34 -13.40 24.40
CA LEU A 190 -1.39 -14.37 24.09
C LEU A 190 -1.04 -15.14 22.83
N GLN A 191 -0.70 -16.41 22.98
CA GLN A 191 -0.40 -17.30 21.87
C GLN A 191 -1.62 -18.10 21.46
N ALA A 192 -2.04 -17.93 20.19
CA ALA A 192 -3.16 -18.64 19.59
C ALA A 192 -2.93 -18.85 18.09
N GLN A 193 -3.28 -20.02 17.57
CA GLN A 193 -3.04 -20.41 16.19
C GLN A 193 -3.67 -19.45 15.16
N ALA A 194 -3.12 -19.47 13.93
CA ALA A 194 -3.69 -18.72 12.81
C ALA A 194 -5.08 -19.27 12.41
N GLY A 195 -5.93 -18.42 11.79
CA GLY A 195 -7.26 -18.81 11.33
C GLY A 195 -8.33 -18.93 12.41
N LEU A 196 -8.01 -18.64 13.68
CA LEU A 196 -8.93 -18.69 14.80
C LEU A 196 -10.00 -17.56 14.78
N GLY A 197 -9.76 -16.48 14.03
CA GLY A 197 -10.56 -15.25 14.12
C GLY A 197 -10.10 -14.35 15.28
N LYS A 198 -8.78 -14.25 15.49
CA LYS A 198 -8.18 -13.50 16.59
C LYS A 198 -8.66 -12.05 16.68
N THR A 199 -8.89 -11.38 15.55
CA THR A 199 -9.28 -9.96 15.51
C THR A 199 -10.58 -9.70 16.28
N TYR A 200 -11.67 -10.41 15.98
CA TYR A 200 -12.88 -10.35 16.78
C TYR A 200 -12.68 -10.87 18.20
N GLY A 201 -11.86 -11.92 18.34
CA GLY A 201 -11.55 -12.55 19.62
C GLY A 201 -10.87 -11.62 20.62
N TYR A 202 -10.14 -10.59 20.19
CA TYR A 202 -9.61 -9.56 21.11
C TYR A 202 -10.38 -8.24 21.08
N LEU A 203 -10.90 -7.78 19.93
CA LEU A 203 -11.60 -6.49 19.86
C LEU A 203 -12.89 -6.49 20.67
N LEU A 204 -13.74 -7.53 20.53
CA LEU A 204 -15.02 -7.57 21.22
C LEU A 204 -14.89 -7.59 22.74
N PRO A 205 -14.05 -8.46 23.37
CA PRO A 205 -13.83 -8.44 24.81
C PRO A 205 -13.24 -7.11 25.30
N LEU A 206 -12.23 -6.56 24.59
CA LEU A 206 -11.64 -5.28 24.97
C LEU A 206 -12.65 -4.14 24.91
N LEU A 207 -13.49 -4.06 23.89
CA LEU A 207 -14.53 -3.06 23.75
C LEU A 207 -15.62 -3.19 24.84
N ALA A 208 -15.95 -4.42 25.23
CA ALA A 208 -16.95 -4.68 26.28
C ALA A 208 -16.43 -4.36 27.69
N LYS A 209 -15.15 -4.69 27.97
CA LYS A 209 -14.56 -4.61 29.31
C LYS A 209 -13.82 -3.30 29.62
N THR A 210 -13.33 -2.58 28.59
CA THR A 210 -12.56 -1.36 28.78
C THR A 210 -13.33 -0.14 28.28
N LYS A 211 -13.10 1.02 28.90
CA LYS A 211 -13.61 2.32 28.43
C LYS A 211 -12.53 3.12 27.69
N GLU A 212 -11.29 2.67 27.79
CA GLU A 212 -10.12 3.31 27.17
C GLU A 212 -10.14 3.08 25.66
N LYS A 213 -9.51 3.98 24.92
CA LYS A 213 -9.27 3.77 23.49
C LYS A 213 -8.37 2.57 23.26
N ILE A 214 -8.61 1.87 22.17
CA ILE A 214 -7.82 0.72 21.76
C ILE A 214 -6.99 1.11 20.55
N VAL A 215 -5.69 0.93 20.63
CA VAL A 215 -4.76 1.07 19.51
C VAL A 215 -4.32 -0.33 19.10
N VAL A 216 -4.58 -0.70 17.86
CA VAL A 216 -4.16 -1.98 17.27
C VAL A 216 -3.02 -1.72 16.32
N SER A 217 -1.89 -2.38 16.55
CA SER A 217 -0.74 -2.35 15.66
C SER A 217 -0.60 -3.67 14.93
N VAL A 218 -0.44 -3.62 13.61
CA VAL A 218 -0.31 -4.78 12.71
C VAL A 218 0.95 -4.70 11.86
N PRO A 219 1.46 -5.80 11.28
CA PRO A 219 2.73 -5.77 10.54
C PRO A 219 2.72 -4.93 9.27
N THR A 220 1.60 -4.88 8.55
CA THR A 220 1.53 -4.31 7.21
C THR A 220 0.35 -3.37 7.03
N LYS A 221 0.46 -2.42 6.11
CA LYS A 221 -0.65 -1.53 5.72
C LYS A 221 -1.86 -2.32 5.18
N ILE A 222 -1.62 -3.46 4.54
CA ILE A 222 -2.69 -4.32 4.00
C ILE A 222 -3.54 -4.90 5.12
N LEU A 223 -2.91 -5.48 6.14
CA LEU A 223 -3.61 -5.98 7.32
C LEU A 223 -4.33 -4.87 8.07
N GLN A 224 -3.73 -3.67 8.12
CA GLN A 224 -4.35 -2.47 8.66
C GLN A 224 -5.66 -2.14 7.93
N GLU A 225 -5.65 -2.10 6.60
CA GLU A 225 -6.83 -1.84 5.80
C GLU A 225 -7.86 -2.98 5.89
N GLN A 226 -7.43 -4.24 5.97
CA GLN A 226 -8.33 -5.37 6.16
C GLN A 226 -9.11 -5.25 7.46
N ILE A 227 -8.44 -4.97 8.58
CA ILE A 227 -9.12 -4.81 9.87
C ILE A 227 -10.11 -3.65 9.81
N VAL A 228 -9.73 -2.51 9.26
CA VAL A 228 -10.61 -1.33 9.21
C VAL A 228 -11.79 -1.54 8.27
N SER A 229 -11.55 -2.07 7.06
CA SER A 229 -12.58 -2.26 6.04
C SER A 229 -13.44 -3.51 6.25
N GLY A 230 -12.93 -4.50 6.96
CA GLY A 230 -13.63 -5.74 7.32
C GLY A 230 -14.24 -5.67 8.72
N GLU A 231 -13.49 -6.15 9.72
CA GLU A 231 -13.97 -6.28 11.10
C GLU A 231 -14.38 -4.93 11.69
N GLY A 232 -13.61 -3.87 11.44
CA GLY A 232 -13.90 -2.53 11.92
C GLY A 232 -15.22 -2.00 11.39
N LYS A 233 -15.49 -2.11 10.08
CA LYS A 233 -16.77 -1.70 9.49
C LYS A 233 -17.95 -2.53 10.00
N ALA A 234 -17.76 -3.83 10.19
CA ALA A 234 -18.81 -4.69 10.76
C ALA A 234 -19.17 -4.27 12.20
N ILE A 235 -18.14 -4.03 13.03
CA ILE A 235 -18.30 -3.54 14.41
C ILE A 235 -18.97 -2.15 14.40
N GLU A 236 -18.55 -1.25 13.52
CA GLU A 236 -19.13 0.09 13.40
C GLU A 236 -20.60 0.05 12.96
N ALA A 237 -20.95 -0.81 12.00
CA ALA A 237 -22.32 -0.96 11.53
C ALA A 237 -23.28 -1.46 12.62
N VAL A 238 -22.87 -2.42 13.44
CA VAL A 238 -23.71 -3.04 14.47
C VAL A 238 -23.67 -2.25 15.78
N PHE A 239 -22.48 -1.92 16.27
CA PHE A 239 -22.27 -1.33 17.59
C PHE A 239 -22.01 0.18 17.55
N GLN A 240 -21.87 0.77 16.34
CA GLN A 240 -21.56 2.19 16.14
C GLN A 240 -20.25 2.62 16.85
N VAL A 241 -19.33 1.68 17.01
CA VAL A 241 -17.98 1.91 17.54
C VAL A 241 -17.11 2.35 16.39
N SER A 242 -16.58 3.57 16.49
CA SER A 242 -15.72 4.12 15.44
C SER A 242 -14.38 3.40 15.37
N CYS A 243 -14.05 2.88 14.20
CA CYS A 243 -12.76 2.26 13.88
C CYS A 243 -12.08 3.05 12.78
N HIS A 244 -10.82 3.46 13.01
CA HIS A 244 -10.11 4.33 12.07
C HIS A 244 -8.69 3.86 11.81
N SER A 245 -8.23 4.05 10.56
CA SER A 245 -6.87 3.75 10.11
C SER A 245 -5.97 4.96 10.32
N LEU A 246 -4.85 4.79 11.02
CA LEU A 246 -3.83 5.83 11.21
C LEU A 246 -2.57 5.46 10.44
N LYS A 247 -2.32 6.17 9.34
CA LYS A 247 -1.16 6.02 8.47
C LYS A 247 -0.20 7.20 8.60
N SER A 248 1.00 7.06 8.05
CA SER A 248 1.96 8.15 7.92
C SER A 248 1.40 9.30 7.06
N PRO A 249 1.81 10.55 7.28
CA PRO A 249 1.39 11.68 6.45
C PRO A 249 1.64 11.44 4.96
N HIS A 250 2.76 10.84 4.60
CA HIS A 250 3.11 10.50 3.21
C HIS A 250 2.10 9.59 2.48
N SER A 251 1.17 8.97 3.20
CA SER A 251 0.08 8.21 2.56
C SER A 251 -1.04 9.11 2.03
N TYR A 252 -1.09 10.38 2.40
CA TYR A 252 -2.18 11.30 2.05
C TYR A 252 -1.74 12.35 1.04
N ILE A 253 -2.68 12.76 0.18
CA ILE A 253 -2.43 13.84 -0.77
C ILE A 253 -2.38 15.19 -0.05
N LYS A 254 -1.37 16.03 -0.38
CA LYS A 254 -1.28 17.42 0.04
C LYS A 254 -1.97 18.31 -1.00
N LEU A 255 -3.17 18.78 -0.67
CA LEU A 255 -4.01 19.53 -1.62
C LEU A 255 -3.36 20.83 -2.10
N ASP A 256 -2.59 21.53 -1.26
CA ASP A 256 -1.85 22.74 -1.67
C ASP A 256 -0.85 22.45 -2.79
N THR A 257 -0.06 21.39 -2.66
CA THR A 257 0.91 20.97 -3.68
C THR A 257 0.22 20.52 -4.96
N PHE A 258 -0.87 19.74 -4.81
CA PHE A 258 -1.66 19.33 -5.98
C PHE A 258 -2.26 20.54 -6.70
N TYR A 259 -2.85 21.48 -5.98
CA TYR A 259 -3.40 22.71 -6.56
C TYR A 259 -2.34 23.52 -7.33
N GLN A 260 -1.14 23.69 -6.75
CA GLN A 260 -0.01 24.34 -7.41
C GLN A 260 0.41 23.60 -8.67
N SER A 261 0.43 22.27 -8.65
CA SER A 261 0.78 21.45 -9.82
C SER A 261 -0.21 21.59 -10.97
N LEU A 262 -1.49 21.85 -10.66
CA LEU A 262 -2.52 22.09 -11.68
C LEU A 262 -2.34 23.41 -12.46
N THR A 263 -1.62 24.39 -11.88
CA THR A 263 -1.32 25.68 -12.53
C THR A 263 -0.08 25.60 -13.42
N ARG A 264 0.73 24.55 -13.30
CA ARG A 264 1.90 24.32 -14.16
C ARG A 264 1.40 23.74 -15.50
N MET A 265 1.70 24.42 -16.58
CA MET A 265 1.50 23.87 -17.94
C MET A 265 2.59 22.82 -18.19
N ASP A 266 2.22 21.57 -18.10
CA ASP A 266 3.10 20.44 -18.43
C ASP A 266 2.65 19.85 -19.77
N ASP A 267 3.56 19.82 -20.73
CA ASP A 267 3.32 19.14 -22.02
C ASP A 267 3.44 17.61 -21.92
N HIS A 268 3.59 17.09 -20.69
CA HIS A 268 3.80 15.66 -20.49
C HIS A 268 2.45 14.93 -20.35
N ARG A 269 2.07 14.20 -21.40
CA ARG A 269 0.82 13.45 -21.49
C ARG A 269 0.49 12.59 -20.26
N LEU A 270 1.44 11.80 -19.78
CA LEU A 270 1.22 10.91 -18.63
C LEU A 270 0.91 11.70 -17.37
N LEU A 271 1.54 12.86 -17.19
CA LEU A 271 1.32 13.71 -16.03
C LEU A 271 -0.07 14.36 -16.08
N ASN A 272 -0.49 14.89 -17.24
CA ASN A 272 -1.83 15.48 -17.39
C ASN A 272 -2.93 14.43 -17.16
N ARG A 273 -2.75 13.22 -17.70
CA ARG A 273 -3.66 12.11 -17.40
C ARG A 273 -3.71 11.77 -15.90
N CYS A 274 -2.57 11.79 -15.21
CA CYS A 274 -2.53 11.58 -13.76
C CYS A 274 -3.26 12.69 -13.00
N LYS A 275 -3.10 13.96 -13.40
CA LYS A 275 -3.85 15.09 -12.85
C LYS A 275 -5.36 14.90 -13.03
N MET A 276 -5.80 14.45 -14.22
CA MET A 276 -7.22 14.13 -14.47
C MET A 276 -7.71 13.00 -13.54
N GLN A 277 -6.94 11.92 -13.41
CA GLN A 277 -7.26 10.82 -12.49
C GLN A 277 -7.44 11.29 -11.05
N LEU A 278 -6.52 12.14 -10.57
CA LEU A 278 -6.56 12.69 -9.21
C LEU A 278 -7.77 13.60 -9.01
N LEU A 279 -8.12 14.44 -9.98
CA LEU A 279 -9.30 15.31 -9.93
C LEU A 279 -10.60 14.51 -9.83
N VAL A 280 -10.72 13.43 -10.61
CA VAL A 280 -11.88 12.53 -10.54
C VAL A 280 -11.90 11.77 -9.21
N TRP A 281 -10.76 11.20 -8.79
CA TRP A 281 -10.65 10.47 -7.54
C TRP A 281 -11.01 11.31 -6.31
N LEU A 282 -10.64 12.59 -6.28
CA LEU A 282 -10.97 13.50 -5.18
C LEU A 282 -12.48 13.72 -5.00
N THR A 283 -13.29 13.49 -6.03
CA THR A 283 -14.77 13.51 -5.91
C THR A 283 -15.32 12.27 -5.20
N GLU A 284 -14.54 11.20 -5.08
CA GLU A 284 -14.97 9.90 -4.57
C GLU A 284 -14.34 9.54 -3.24
N THR A 285 -13.07 9.90 -3.02
CA THR A 285 -12.33 9.53 -1.81
C THR A 285 -12.92 10.17 -0.55
N GLU A 286 -12.97 9.40 0.53
CA GLU A 286 -13.30 9.87 1.88
C GLU A 286 -12.05 10.03 2.74
N THR A 287 -10.93 9.48 2.31
CA THR A 287 -9.68 9.39 3.08
C THR A 287 -8.57 10.27 2.54
N GLY A 288 -8.52 10.49 1.22
CA GLY A 288 -7.41 11.15 0.55
C GLY A 288 -6.12 10.32 0.52
N ASP A 289 -6.23 8.99 0.71
CA ASP A 289 -5.11 8.07 0.73
C ASP A 289 -4.66 7.74 -0.69
N LEU A 290 -3.45 8.16 -1.04
CA LEU A 290 -2.86 7.95 -2.37
C LEU A 290 -2.75 6.46 -2.76
N GLU A 291 -2.75 5.55 -1.78
CA GLU A 291 -2.73 4.10 -2.04
C GLU A 291 -4.07 3.57 -2.62
N GLU A 292 -5.15 4.36 -2.59
CA GLU A 292 -6.40 4.04 -3.28
C GLU A 292 -6.21 4.01 -4.80
N ILE A 293 -5.23 4.75 -5.33
CA ILE A 293 -4.90 4.77 -6.75
C ILE A 293 -3.92 3.64 -7.06
N ARG A 294 -4.44 2.54 -7.59
CA ARG A 294 -3.69 1.28 -7.77
C ARG A 294 -2.55 1.33 -8.79
N GLN A 295 -2.58 2.25 -9.73
CA GLN A 295 -1.53 2.43 -10.75
C GLN A 295 -0.56 3.57 -10.45
N ALA A 296 -0.48 4.04 -9.21
CA ALA A 296 0.42 5.10 -8.75
C ALA A 296 1.91 4.87 -9.13
N TYR A 297 2.33 3.61 -9.23
CA TYR A 297 3.71 3.26 -9.60
C TYR A 297 4.18 3.83 -10.95
N ARG A 298 3.25 4.12 -11.87
CA ARG A 298 3.57 4.74 -13.17
C ARG A 298 3.97 6.21 -13.03
N TYR A 299 3.66 6.82 -11.89
CA TYR A 299 3.81 8.25 -11.60
C TYR A 299 4.52 8.46 -10.26
N GLN A 300 5.41 7.54 -9.88
CA GLN A 300 5.99 7.49 -8.53
C GLN A 300 6.57 8.84 -8.09
N ALA A 301 7.41 9.48 -8.90
CA ALA A 301 8.01 10.76 -8.56
C ALA A 301 6.97 11.87 -8.32
N TYR A 302 5.89 11.87 -9.10
CA TYR A 302 4.81 12.85 -8.93
C TYR A 302 3.99 12.57 -7.66
N PHE A 303 3.75 11.31 -7.33
CA PHE A 303 3.07 10.93 -6.09
C PHE A 303 3.93 11.24 -4.85
N GLU A 304 5.25 11.11 -4.95
CA GLU A 304 6.18 11.54 -3.89
C GLU A 304 6.15 13.07 -3.70
N GLU A 305 6.06 13.86 -4.77
CA GLU A 305 5.86 15.32 -4.71
C GLU A 305 4.52 15.69 -4.04
N LEU A 306 3.44 14.95 -4.34
CA LEU A 306 2.10 15.20 -3.82
C LEU A 306 1.89 14.67 -2.40
N ALA A 307 2.78 13.81 -1.89
CA ALA A 307 2.66 13.23 -0.58
C ALA A 307 2.73 14.29 0.52
N HIS A 308 1.87 14.15 1.53
CA HIS A 308 1.78 15.11 2.63
C HIS A 308 3.01 15.03 3.54
N ASP A 309 3.56 16.17 3.90
CA ASP A 309 4.76 16.30 4.74
C ASP A 309 4.48 16.33 6.27
N GLY A 310 3.20 16.18 6.67
CA GLY A 310 2.78 16.26 8.08
C GLY A 310 2.63 17.69 8.60
N GLN A 311 2.86 18.72 7.79
CA GLN A 311 2.74 20.12 8.19
C GLN A 311 1.49 20.77 7.58
N ILE A 312 0.72 21.44 8.42
CA ILE A 312 -0.51 22.14 8.01
C ILE A 312 -0.36 23.62 8.31
N SER A 313 -0.40 24.44 7.27
CA SER A 313 -0.40 25.89 7.41
C SER A 313 -1.83 26.42 7.59
N LYS A 314 -2.05 27.25 8.62
CA LYS A 314 -3.32 27.98 8.79
C LYS A 314 -3.61 28.97 7.65
N LYS A 315 -2.60 29.29 6.82
CA LYS A 315 -2.74 30.15 5.65
C LYS A 315 -3.07 29.37 4.39
N SER A 316 -3.10 28.03 4.43
CA SER A 316 -3.47 27.19 3.30
C SER A 316 -4.92 27.47 2.87
N LEU A 317 -5.16 27.48 1.56
CA LEU A 317 -6.51 27.55 0.97
C LEU A 317 -7.35 26.33 1.37
N PHE A 318 -6.70 25.21 1.65
CA PHE A 318 -7.32 23.94 2.00
C PHE A 318 -7.33 23.65 3.51
N TYR A 319 -6.99 24.63 4.35
CA TYR A 319 -7.07 24.47 5.80
C TYR A 319 -8.49 24.05 6.22
N GLY A 320 -8.63 22.94 6.95
CA GLY A 320 -9.92 22.36 7.33
C GLY A 320 -10.51 21.37 6.31
N TYR A 321 -9.95 21.28 5.11
CA TYR A 321 -10.25 20.27 4.08
C TYR A 321 -9.08 19.31 3.87
N ASP A 322 -7.93 19.61 4.45
CA ASP A 322 -6.72 18.80 4.37
C ASP A 322 -6.97 17.38 4.92
N PHE A 323 -6.68 16.36 4.10
CA PHE A 323 -6.96 14.98 4.45
C PHE A 323 -6.15 14.47 5.63
N TRP A 324 -4.89 14.91 5.77
CA TRP A 324 -4.08 14.56 6.93
C TRP A 324 -4.64 15.14 8.22
N GLN A 325 -5.00 16.43 8.22
CA GLN A 325 -5.66 17.06 9.37
C GLN A 325 -6.94 16.34 9.75
N LEU A 326 -7.81 16.06 8.76
CA LEU A 326 -9.08 15.35 8.97
C LEU A 326 -8.87 13.93 9.51
N ASN A 327 -7.82 13.26 9.04
CA ASN A 327 -7.43 11.95 9.55
C ASN A 327 -7.03 12.01 11.02
N GLN A 328 -6.22 13.02 11.42
CA GLN A 328 -5.83 13.22 12.82
C GLN A 328 -7.05 13.53 13.72
N GLU A 329 -7.99 14.34 13.24
CA GLU A 329 -9.23 14.64 13.97
C GLU A 329 -10.08 13.36 14.16
N LYS A 330 -10.27 12.57 13.11
CA LYS A 330 -10.98 11.27 13.17
C LYS A 330 -10.26 10.30 14.11
N ALA A 331 -8.94 10.19 14.05
CA ALA A 331 -8.14 9.35 14.93
C ALA A 331 -8.30 9.74 16.40
N ARG A 332 -8.34 11.06 16.70
CA ARG A 332 -8.60 11.55 18.07
C ARG A 332 -10.02 11.23 18.55
N ALA A 333 -11.00 11.19 17.67
CA ALA A 333 -12.39 10.90 17.99
C ALA A 333 -12.69 9.39 18.08
N SER A 334 -11.93 8.55 17.39
CA SER A 334 -12.21 7.12 17.25
C SER A 334 -11.94 6.32 18.52
N ARG A 335 -12.74 5.27 18.72
CA ARG A 335 -12.63 4.33 19.84
C ARG A 335 -11.56 3.27 19.58
N VAL A 336 -11.48 2.78 18.35
CA VAL A 336 -10.45 1.85 17.88
C VAL A 336 -9.60 2.56 16.82
N LEU A 337 -8.29 2.51 17.02
CA LEU A 337 -7.31 3.07 16.10
C LEU A 337 -6.41 1.94 15.60
N VAL A 338 -6.33 1.75 14.30
CA VAL A 338 -5.47 0.72 13.68
C VAL A 338 -4.31 1.37 12.98
N THR A 339 -3.11 0.88 13.23
CA THR A 339 -1.86 1.37 12.62
C THR A 339 -0.92 0.20 12.29
N ASN A 340 0.15 0.44 11.55
CA ASN A 340 1.18 -0.58 11.35
C ASN A 340 2.36 -0.41 12.33
N HIS A 341 3.13 -1.49 12.52
CA HIS A 341 4.25 -1.51 13.47
C HIS A 341 5.28 -0.43 13.19
N ALA A 342 5.64 -0.21 11.92
CA ALA A 342 6.65 0.78 11.55
C ALA A 342 6.19 2.19 11.92
N TYR A 343 4.97 2.57 11.56
CA TYR A 343 4.44 3.89 11.87
C TYR A 343 4.19 4.07 13.38
N LEU A 344 3.78 3.00 14.09
CA LEU A 344 3.69 3.03 15.55
C LEU A 344 5.04 3.41 16.17
N LEU A 345 6.13 2.74 15.79
CA LEU A 345 7.46 3.00 16.32
C LEU A 345 7.92 4.43 16.02
N THR A 346 7.77 4.89 14.78
CA THR A 346 8.10 6.26 14.39
C THR A 346 7.33 7.30 15.24
N ARG A 347 6.04 7.07 15.46
CA ARG A 347 5.23 7.99 16.28
C ARG A 347 5.61 7.96 17.75
N LEU A 348 5.95 6.81 18.31
CA LEU A 348 6.32 6.66 19.71
C LEU A 348 7.73 7.20 20.02
N GLU A 349 8.61 7.29 19.03
CA GLU A 349 9.90 7.97 19.18
C GLU A 349 9.71 9.47 19.49
N ASP A 350 8.74 10.11 18.82
CA ASP A 350 8.47 11.54 18.97
C ASP A 350 7.43 11.85 20.05
N ASP A 351 6.35 11.05 20.10
CA ASP A 351 5.17 11.36 20.93
C ASP A 351 4.49 10.09 21.46
N LYS A 352 4.73 9.78 22.71
CA LYS A 352 4.12 8.64 23.41
C LYS A 352 2.63 8.81 23.72
N SER A 353 2.06 10.01 23.54
CA SER A 353 0.64 10.30 23.81
C SER A 353 -0.32 9.46 22.94
N LEU A 354 0.19 8.92 21.81
CA LEU A 354 -0.59 8.02 20.95
C LEU A 354 -1.18 6.84 21.73
N ILE A 355 -0.44 6.29 22.70
CA ILE A 355 -0.83 5.10 23.47
C ILE A 355 -0.94 5.36 24.97
N GLU A 356 -0.58 6.52 25.47
CA GLU A 356 -0.64 6.85 26.88
C GLU A 356 -2.07 6.80 27.41
N GLY A 357 -2.29 6.06 28.50
CA GLY A 357 -3.60 5.84 29.12
C GLY A 357 -4.55 5.00 28.26
N LYS A 358 -4.06 4.27 27.25
CA LYS A 358 -4.85 3.47 26.31
C LYS A 358 -4.46 2.00 26.38
N THR A 359 -5.23 1.17 25.68
CA THR A 359 -4.90 -0.23 25.46
C THR A 359 -4.20 -0.36 24.10
N LEU A 360 -2.96 -0.89 24.09
CA LEU A 360 -2.24 -1.23 22.88
C LEU A 360 -2.31 -2.74 22.65
N VAL A 361 -2.79 -3.13 21.49
CA VAL A 361 -2.75 -4.50 20.97
C VAL A 361 -1.74 -4.57 19.85
N VAL A 362 -0.73 -5.40 20.00
CA VAL A 362 0.25 -5.71 18.96
C VAL A 362 -0.13 -7.06 18.36
N ASP A 363 -0.76 -7.05 17.21
CA ASP A 363 -1.17 -8.25 16.49
C ASP A 363 -0.03 -8.73 15.57
N GLU A 364 0.12 -10.06 15.42
CA GLU A 364 1.29 -10.69 14.80
C GLU A 364 2.61 -10.18 15.41
N ALA A 365 2.66 -10.17 16.74
CA ALA A 365 3.70 -9.52 17.55
C ALA A 365 5.14 -9.99 17.25
N GLN A 366 5.33 -11.21 16.72
CA GLN A 366 6.63 -11.69 16.28
C GLN A 366 7.23 -10.82 15.16
N ARG A 367 6.38 -10.16 14.37
CA ARG A 367 6.82 -9.24 13.32
C ARG A 367 7.24 -7.87 13.85
N LEU A 368 6.79 -7.49 15.04
CA LEU A 368 7.26 -6.26 15.67
C LEU A 368 8.76 -6.30 15.93
N PHE A 369 9.30 -7.47 16.33
CA PHE A 369 10.73 -7.63 16.55
C PHE A 369 11.56 -7.36 15.28
N LEU A 370 11.12 -7.89 14.13
CA LEU A 370 11.75 -7.62 12.84
C LEU A 370 11.63 -6.13 12.45
N THR A 371 10.52 -5.51 12.80
CA THR A 371 10.30 -4.07 12.53
C THR A 371 11.22 -3.21 13.40
N LEU A 372 11.47 -3.59 14.66
CA LEU A 372 12.43 -2.92 15.53
C LEU A 372 13.85 -3.02 15.02
N ASP A 373 14.23 -4.18 14.49
CA ASP A 373 15.53 -4.38 13.86
C ASP A 373 15.71 -3.46 12.66
N ASN A 374 14.74 -3.43 11.75
CA ASN A 374 14.73 -2.49 10.63
C ASN A 374 14.69 -1.02 11.07
N PHE A 375 13.98 -0.71 12.16
CA PHE A 375 13.91 0.65 12.73
C PHE A 375 15.24 1.09 13.35
N SER A 376 16.08 0.14 13.77
CA SER A 376 17.42 0.42 14.27
C SER A 376 18.40 0.83 13.15
N GLN A 377 18.01 0.70 11.89
CA GLN A 377 18.81 1.00 10.72
C GLN A 377 18.14 2.09 9.86
N LYS A 378 18.96 2.87 9.16
CA LYS A 378 18.52 3.82 8.13
C LYS A 378 19.41 3.66 6.90
N SER A 379 18.84 3.85 5.70
CA SER A 379 19.60 3.80 4.47
C SER A 379 19.20 4.93 3.52
N ILE A 380 20.15 5.40 2.70
CA ILE A 380 19.95 6.41 1.66
C ILE A 380 20.60 5.92 0.38
N ARG A 381 19.90 6.04 -0.75
CA ARG A 381 20.47 5.77 -2.07
C ARG A 381 21.51 6.80 -2.44
N VAL A 382 22.76 6.37 -2.61
CA VAL A 382 23.87 7.30 -2.86
C VAL A 382 23.71 8.05 -4.19
N THR A 383 23.18 7.42 -5.23
CA THR A 383 22.93 8.07 -6.51
C THR A 383 21.95 9.24 -6.38
N GLN A 384 20.88 9.08 -5.61
CA GLN A 384 19.88 10.11 -5.35
C GLN A 384 20.47 11.24 -4.51
N LEU A 385 21.23 10.89 -3.47
CA LEU A 385 21.94 11.86 -2.62
C LEU A 385 22.94 12.71 -3.41
N LEU A 386 23.72 12.09 -4.30
CA LEU A 386 24.67 12.82 -5.16
C LEU A 386 23.96 13.76 -6.14
N GLN A 387 22.80 13.39 -6.65
CA GLN A 387 21.97 14.27 -7.49
C GLN A 387 21.43 15.47 -6.69
N GLU A 388 20.93 15.25 -5.48
CA GLU A 388 20.49 16.31 -4.57
C GLU A 388 21.66 17.29 -4.29
N ILE A 389 22.83 16.79 -3.91
CA ILE A 389 24.01 17.61 -3.67
C ILE A 389 24.35 18.45 -4.91
N GLN A 390 24.31 17.85 -6.11
CA GLN A 390 24.61 18.58 -7.35
C GLN A 390 23.61 19.69 -7.66
N GLN A 391 22.33 19.49 -7.34
CA GLN A 391 21.29 20.50 -7.47
C GLN A 391 21.54 21.65 -6.48
N GLU A 392 21.82 21.34 -5.23
CA GLU A 392 22.13 22.32 -4.18
C GLU A 392 23.38 23.14 -4.51
N ILE A 393 24.43 22.53 -5.05
CA ILE A 393 25.64 23.23 -5.55
C ILE A 393 25.26 24.23 -6.64
N SER A 394 24.38 23.84 -7.59
CA SER A 394 23.96 24.70 -8.69
C SER A 394 23.12 25.90 -8.26
N GLN A 395 22.33 25.74 -7.20
CA GLN A 395 21.41 26.75 -6.67
C GLN A 395 22.07 27.65 -5.60
N SER A 396 23.16 27.20 -4.99
CA SER A 396 23.81 27.91 -3.89
C SER A 396 24.50 29.19 -4.36
N THR A 397 24.11 30.32 -3.74
CA THR A 397 24.74 31.63 -3.93
C THR A 397 25.94 31.86 -2.98
N SER A 398 26.04 31.07 -1.91
CA SER A 398 27.12 31.15 -0.92
C SER A 398 28.33 30.32 -1.35
N LEU A 399 29.48 30.96 -1.43
CA LEU A 399 30.73 30.30 -1.81
C LEU A 399 31.20 29.28 -0.76
N LEU A 400 30.91 29.53 0.52
CA LEU A 400 31.20 28.61 1.60
C LEU A 400 30.32 27.35 1.51
N ASN A 401 28.98 27.52 1.40
CA ASN A 401 28.06 26.40 1.28
C ASN A 401 28.41 25.53 0.07
N ARG A 402 28.73 26.16 -1.05
CA ARG A 402 29.14 25.45 -2.27
C ARG A 402 30.38 24.58 -2.06
N ARG A 403 31.41 25.11 -1.39
CA ARG A 403 32.64 24.35 -1.08
C ARG A 403 32.37 23.19 -0.12
N LEU A 404 31.52 23.38 0.89
CA LEU A 404 31.15 22.31 1.81
C LEU A 404 30.37 21.20 1.09
N LEU A 405 29.44 21.55 0.22
CA LEU A 405 28.70 20.58 -0.61
C LEU A 405 29.62 19.82 -1.57
N GLU A 406 30.57 20.52 -2.21
CA GLU A 406 31.60 19.91 -3.07
C GLU A 406 32.51 18.95 -2.27
N SER A 407 32.86 19.29 -1.02
CA SER A 407 33.60 18.40 -0.11
C SER A 407 32.83 17.14 0.21
N ILE A 408 31.56 17.26 0.60
CA ILE A 408 30.68 16.12 0.90
C ILE A 408 30.50 15.23 -0.34
N GLN A 409 30.27 15.84 -1.50
CA GLN A 409 30.15 15.10 -2.77
C GLN A 409 31.41 14.28 -3.09
N PHE A 410 32.57 14.91 -2.94
CA PHE A 410 33.86 14.28 -3.20
C PHE A 410 34.09 13.06 -2.30
N GLU A 411 33.90 13.24 -0.99
CA GLU A 411 34.12 12.18 0.00
C GLU A 411 33.19 10.97 -0.22
N LEU A 412 31.89 11.25 -0.46
CA LEU A 412 30.92 10.19 -0.75
C LEU A 412 31.24 9.45 -2.05
N SER A 413 31.60 10.20 -3.11
CA SER A 413 31.97 9.60 -4.40
C SER A 413 33.21 8.74 -4.28
N GLN A 414 34.22 9.18 -3.52
CA GLN A 414 35.43 8.42 -3.27
C GLN A 414 35.15 7.13 -2.47
N ALA A 415 34.29 7.19 -1.45
CA ALA A 415 33.90 6.03 -0.68
C ALA A 415 33.19 4.97 -1.56
N VAL A 416 32.27 5.41 -2.42
CA VAL A 416 31.58 4.52 -3.36
C VAL A 416 32.54 3.90 -4.38
N GLU A 417 33.47 4.68 -4.91
CA GLU A 417 34.48 4.17 -5.85
C GLU A 417 35.38 3.12 -5.19
N GLN A 418 35.82 3.35 -3.96
CA GLN A 418 36.59 2.38 -3.18
C GLN A 418 35.80 1.10 -2.92
N PHE A 419 34.53 1.21 -2.54
CA PHE A 419 33.63 0.08 -2.34
C PHE A 419 33.48 -0.74 -3.63
N HIS A 420 33.26 -0.11 -4.76
CA HIS A 420 33.14 -0.80 -6.06
C HIS A 420 34.44 -1.47 -6.54
N ARG A 421 35.60 -1.02 -6.07
CA ARG A 421 36.90 -1.65 -6.32
C ARG A 421 37.18 -2.86 -5.41
N GLY A 422 36.21 -3.27 -4.58
CA GLY A 422 36.34 -4.43 -3.68
C GLY A 422 36.98 -4.12 -2.33
N SER A 423 37.04 -2.84 -1.94
CA SER A 423 37.43 -2.41 -0.60
C SER A 423 36.35 -2.70 0.44
N GLN A 424 36.66 -2.46 1.71
CA GLN A 424 35.76 -2.72 2.82
C GLN A 424 34.36 -2.08 2.60
N ARG A 425 33.32 -2.82 2.97
CA ARG A 425 31.93 -2.30 2.97
C ARG A 425 31.74 -1.23 4.04
N GLU A 426 32.42 -1.39 5.17
CA GLU A 426 32.33 -0.50 6.33
C GLU A 426 33.02 0.84 6.04
N ILE A 427 32.35 1.92 6.41
CA ILE A 427 32.87 3.28 6.26
C ILE A 427 33.69 3.63 7.51
N LYS A 428 34.88 4.19 7.31
CA LYS A 428 35.76 4.59 8.39
C LYS A 428 35.17 5.74 9.20
N GLU A 429 35.36 5.69 10.51
CA GLU A 429 34.87 6.73 11.44
C GLU A 429 35.38 8.13 11.09
N ASP A 430 36.64 8.26 10.64
CA ASP A 430 37.22 9.56 10.24
C ASP A 430 36.40 10.24 9.12
N LEU A 431 35.89 9.45 8.16
CA LEU A 431 35.03 9.96 7.08
C LEU A 431 33.67 10.41 7.63
N ILE A 432 33.08 9.63 8.52
CA ILE A 432 31.79 9.99 9.17
C ILE A 432 31.93 11.27 9.96
N GLN A 433 33.01 11.43 10.73
CA GLN A 433 33.26 12.65 11.51
C GLN A 433 33.44 13.88 10.61
N LYS A 434 34.17 13.73 9.49
CA LYS A 434 34.33 14.79 8.49
C LYS A 434 33.00 15.20 7.88
N LEU A 435 32.17 14.23 7.45
CA LEU A 435 30.83 14.51 6.91
C LEU A 435 29.93 15.20 7.95
N ARG A 436 29.97 14.78 9.21
CA ARG A 436 29.25 15.43 10.31
C ARG A 436 29.70 16.87 10.52
N GLN A 437 31.00 17.11 10.45
CA GLN A 437 31.56 18.47 10.58
C GLN A 437 31.11 19.36 9.42
N ASP A 438 31.30 18.93 8.16
CA ASP A 438 30.89 19.70 6.98
C ASP A 438 29.37 20.01 7.02
N LEU A 439 28.54 19.03 7.41
CA LEU A 439 27.11 19.24 7.60
C LEU A 439 26.80 20.23 8.72
N SER A 440 27.54 20.24 9.83
CA SER A 440 27.28 21.16 10.95
C SER A 440 27.50 22.64 10.56
N GLU A 441 28.35 22.91 9.59
CA GLU A 441 28.63 24.24 9.06
C GLU A 441 27.64 24.69 7.98
N LEU A 442 26.89 23.76 7.38
CA LEU A 442 25.82 24.06 6.43
C LEU A 442 24.51 24.44 7.14
N PRO A 443 23.68 25.32 6.56
CA PRO A 443 22.33 25.59 7.05
C PRO A 443 21.48 24.32 7.17
N ALA A 444 20.60 24.26 8.17
CA ALA A 444 19.88 23.04 8.55
C ALA A 444 18.96 22.45 7.46
N HIS A 445 18.55 23.23 6.47
CA HIS A 445 17.69 22.76 5.37
C HIS A 445 18.44 21.97 4.29
N TYR A 446 19.78 22.01 4.27
CA TYR A 446 20.57 21.23 3.32
C TYR A 446 20.69 19.77 3.76
N LEU A 447 20.53 18.84 2.82
CA LEU A 447 20.82 17.39 2.97
C LEU A 447 20.20 16.78 4.22
N GLN A 448 18.89 17.00 4.42
CA GLN A 448 18.19 16.56 5.63
C GLN A 448 18.26 15.05 5.83
N GLU A 449 18.10 14.24 4.77
CA GLU A 449 18.19 12.77 4.86
C GLU A 449 19.58 12.33 5.32
N LEU A 450 20.64 12.95 4.80
CA LEU A 450 22.01 12.64 5.22
C LEU A 450 22.26 13.06 6.67
N ARG A 451 21.73 14.21 7.12
CA ARG A 451 21.82 14.64 8.53
C ARG A 451 21.15 13.63 9.46
N GLU A 452 19.97 13.15 9.10
CA GLU A 452 19.26 12.14 9.88
C GLU A 452 20.00 10.81 9.92
N LEU A 453 20.63 10.39 8.79
CA LEU A 453 21.44 9.18 8.75
C LEU A 453 22.70 9.31 9.60
N LEU A 454 23.35 10.48 9.58
CA LEU A 454 24.57 10.74 10.35
C LEU A 454 24.30 11.25 11.78
N ASP A 455 23.05 11.15 12.26
CA ASP A 455 22.72 11.44 13.65
C ASP A 455 23.58 10.58 14.60
N GLN A 456 23.91 11.12 15.77
CA GLN A 456 24.75 10.44 16.77
C GLN A 456 24.17 9.10 17.28
N LYS A 457 22.88 8.88 17.07
CA LYS A 457 22.22 7.62 17.42
C LYS A 457 22.66 6.43 16.57
N TYR A 458 23.25 6.69 15.38
CA TYR A 458 23.83 5.65 14.53
C TYR A 458 25.34 5.63 14.69
N GLU A 459 25.88 4.43 14.86
CA GLU A 459 27.29 4.19 15.26
C GLU A 459 28.06 3.38 14.23
N GLN A 460 27.38 2.55 13.43
CA GLN A 460 27.98 1.78 12.34
C GLN A 460 27.45 2.23 11.00
N PHE A 461 28.35 2.37 10.02
CA PHE A 461 28.01 2.82 8.66
C PHE A 461 28.69 1.92 7.64
N TRP A 462 27.92 1.54 6.59
CA TRP A 462 28.45 0.73 5.48
C TRP A 462 27.76 1.04 4.16
N LEU A 463 28.38 0.62 3.06
CA LEU A 463 27.81 0.66 1.72
C LEU A 463 27.34 -0.74 1.34
N GLU A 464 26.19 -0.81 0.66
CA GLU A 464 25.61 -2.04 0.17
C GLU A 464 25.00 -1.82 -1.21
N ASP A 465 25.13 -2.84 -2.08
CA ASP A 465 24.51 -2.83 -3.40
C ASP A 465 23.25 -3.66 -3.40
N ASP A 466 22.15 -3.02 -3.78
CA ASP A 466 20.90 -3.68 -4.11
C ASP A 466 20.83 -3.96 -5.61
N HIS A 467 20.51 -5.18 -5.98
CA HIS A 467 20.25 -5.54 -7.36
C HIS A 467 18.78 -5.37 -7.70
N PHE A 468 18.42 -4.26 -8.33
CA PHE A 468 17.09 -4.02 -8.87
C PHE A 468 17.10 -4.10 -10.40
N GLU A 469 16.38 -5.06 -10.97
CA GLU A 469 16.07 -5.15 -12.42
C GLU A 469 17.27 -4.81 -13.36
N GLN A 470 18.41 -5.46 -13.20
CA GLN A 470 19.65 -5.24 -13.94
C GLN A 470 20.43 -3.94 -13.59
N ASN A 471 19.92 -3.10 -12.69
CA ASN A 471 20.64 -1.92 -12.24
C ASN A 471 21.23 -2.15 -10.84
N ARG A 472 22.51 -1.81 -10.71
CA ARG A 472 23.22 -1.80 -9.43
C ARG A 472 22.90 -0.49 -8.72
N VAL A 473 22.25 -0.55 -7.57
CA VAL A 473 21.92 0.62 -6.74
C VAL A 473 22.71 0.54 -5.45
N THR A 474 23.65 1.46 -5.26
CA THR A 474 24.45 1.56 -4.03
C THR A 474 23.70 2.41 -3.00
N SER A 475 23.57 1.87 -1.79
CA SER A 475 22.96 2.55 -0.64
C SER A 475 23.97 2.71 0.50
N LEU A 476 23.91 3.87 1.17
CA LEU A 476 24.63 4.14 2.41
C LEU A 476 23.72 3.80 3.58
N HIS A 477 24.19 2.93 4.46
CA HIS A 477 23.47 2.47 5.63
C HIS A 477 24.10 2.98 6.91
N GLY A 478 23.27 3.25 7.91
CA GLY A 478 23.66 3.53 9.28
C GLY A 478 22.87 2.67 10.27
N ALA A 479 23.49 2.11 11.28
CA ALA A 479 22.85 1.29 12.31
C ALA A 479 23.26 1.68 13.72
N ARG A 480 22.35 1.43 14.67
CA ARG A 480 22.62 1.50 16.10
C ARG A 480 23.30 0.20 16.54
N LEU A 481 24.31 0.28 17.41
CA LEU A 481 24.97 -0.90 17.99
C LEU A 481 24.13 -1.55 19.09
N SER A 482 23.34 -0.76 19.80
CA SER A 482 22.48 -1.26 20.87
C SER A 482 21.17 -1.81 20.31
N LEU A 483 20.74 -2.98 20.77
CA LEU A 483 19.39 -3.49 20.53
C LEU A 483 18.36 -2.48 21.04
N VAL A 484 17.47 -2.09 20.14
CA VAL A 484 16.36 -1.19 20.49
C VAL A 484 15.28 -2.00 21.19
N ASN A 485 15.07 -1.76 22.48
CA ASN A 485 14.01 -2.42 23.24
C ASN A 485 12.67 -1.73 23.01
N PHE A 486 11.63 -2.50 22.74
CA PHE A 486 10.29 -1.92 22.60
C PHE A 486 9.81 -1.22 23.87
N GLN A 487 10.26 -1.68 25.04
CA GLN A 487 9.92 -1.09 26.31
C GLN A 487 10.33 0.39 26.41
N ASP A 488 11.39 0.82 25.72
CA ASP A 488 11.89 2.21 25.75
C ASP A 488 10.91 3.20 25.07
N PHE A 489 10.07 2.69 24.16
CA PHE A 489 9.03 3.48 23.48
C PHE A 489 7.75 3.64 24.30
N LEU A 490 7.61 2.91 25.39
CA LEU A 490 6.35 2.89 26.14
C LEU A 490 6.24 4.06 27.10
N PRO A 491 5.01 4.64 27.27
CA PRO A 491 4.72 5.53 28.40
C PRO A 491 4.51 4.72 29.68
N GLU A 492 4.50 5.42 30.83
CA GLU A 492 4.29 4.77 32.14
C GLU A 492 2.90 4.09 32.27
N LYS A 493 1.90 4.68 31.62
CA LYS A 493 0.51 4.20 31.70
C LYS A 493 0.03 3.69 30.35
N VAL A 494 0.15 2.40 30.12
CA VAL A 494 -0.38 1.73 28.93
C VAL A 494 -0.72 0.27 29.28
N ARG A 495 -1.86 -0.22 28.76
CA ARG A 495 -2.20 -1.64 28.87
C ARG A 495 -1.76 -2.34 27.58
N LEU A 496 -1.00 -3.45 27.71
CA LEU A 496 -0.30 -4.08 26.59
C LEU A 496 -0.80 -5.52 26.36
N PHE A 497 -1.12 -5.79 25.11
CA PHE A 497 -1.46 -7.12 24.61
C PHE A 497 -0.57 -7.44 23.39
N PHE A 498 0.17 -8.52 23.46
CA PHE A 498 0.96 -9.04 22.34
C PHE A 498 0.34 -10.36 21.89
N ILE A 499 -0.13 -10.41 20.65
CA ILE A 499 -0.90 -11.53 20.13
C ILE A 499 -0.18 -12.11 18.91
N SER A 500 0.00 -13.42 18.89
CA SER A 500 0.61 -14.13 17.76
C SER A 500 0.31 -15.62 17.79
N ALA A 501 0.54 -16.29 16.67
CA ALA A 501 0.58 -17.75 16.61
C ALA A 501 1.88 -18.32 17.18
N THR A 502 2.96 -17.53 17.21
CA THR A 502 4.31 -17.96 17.61
C THR A 502 4.97 -16.88 18.47
N LEU A 503 4.88 -17.00 19.79
CA LEU A 503 5.50 -16.11 20.77
C LEU A 503 6.68 -16.77 21.49
N GLU A 504 6.70 -18.10 21.57
CA GLU A 504 7.83 -18.88 22.03
C GLU A 504 8.78 -19.18 20.87
N ILE A 505 10.00 -18.63 20.93
CA ILE A 505 11.03 -18.84 19.90
C ILE A 505 11.81 -20.13 20.18
N SER A 506 12.05 -20.42 21.44
CA SER A 506 12.66 -21.65 21.89
C SER A 506 12.20 -21.98 23.32
N ARG A 507 12.55 -23.17 23.83
CA ARG A 507 12.26 -23.54 25.23
C ARG A 507 12.84 -22.59 26.29
N LYS A 508 13.78 -21.72 25.91
CA LYS A 508 14.48 -20.82 26.84
C LYS A 508 14.27 -19.34 26.54
N VAL A 509 13.76 -18.99 25.33
CA VAL A 509 13.66 -17.61 24.87
C VAL A 509 12.24 -17.35 24.35
N SER A 510 11.57 -16.41 24.98
CA SER A 510 10.27 -15.90 24.54
C SER A 510 10.43 -14.54 23.83
N LEU A 511 9.47 -14.19 22.98
CA LEU A 511 9.42 -12.88 22.35
C LEU A 511 9.38 -11.75 23.40
N ALA A 512 8.74 -11.98 24.56
CA ALA A 512 8.68 -11.00 25.63
C ALA A 512 10.08 -10.55 26.08
N GLN A 513 10.99 -11.50 26.25
CA GLN A 513 12.36 -11.20 26.65
C GLN A 513 13.12 -10.42 25.57
N LEU A 514 12.92 -10.77 24.28
CA LEU A 514 13.53 -10.05 23.15
C LEU A 514 13.00 -8.62 23.01
N LEU A 515 11.77 -8.35 23.42
CA LEU A 515 11.19 -7.01 23.44
C LEU A 515 11.55 -6.21 24.71
N GLY A 516 12.36 -6.79 25.61
CA GLY A 516 12.86 -6.14 26.83
C GLY A 516 12.02 -6.35 28.09
N PHE A 517 10.94 -7.16 28.05
CA PHE A 517 10.06 -7.36 29.20
C PHE A 517 10.60 -8.43 30.14
N GLN A 518 10.79 -8.05 31.41
CA GLN A 518 11.16 -8.99 32.48
C GLN A 518 9.92 -9.50 33.23
N ASN A 519 8.93 -8.65 33.44
CA ASN A 519 7.67 -8.99 34.14
C ASN A 519 6.52 -8.97 33.14
N TYR A 520 5.98 -10.15 32.80
CA TYR A 520 4.88 -10.31 31.85
C TYR A 520 4.02 -11.52 32.24
N ARG A 521 2.82 -11.61 31.63
CA ARG A 521 1.95 -12.79 31.73
C ARG A 521 1.87 -13.46 30.35
N PHE A 522 1.99 -14.77 30.35
CA PHE A 522 1.93 -15.58 29.15
C PHE A 522 0.67 -16.46 29.18
N TYR A 523 -0.13 -16.35 28.14
CA TYR A 523 -1.33 -17.14 27.95
C TYR A 523 -1.16 -17.97 26.68
N HIS A 524 -1.41 -19.27 26.78
CA HIS A 524 -1.27 -20.18 25.65
C HIS A 524 -2.58 -20.93 25.41
N LEU A 525 -3.17 -20.76 24.22
CA LEU A 525 -4.25 -21.60 23.75
C LEU A 525 -3.63 -22.74 22.95
N PRO A 526 -3.76 -24.00 23.41
CA PRO A 526 -3.21 -25.14 22.68
C PRO A 526 -3.76 -25.19 21.25
N PRO A 527 -2.94 -25.51 20.25
CA PRO A 527 -3.39 -25.64 18.89
C PRO A 527 -4.40 -26.77 18.76
N LYS A 528 -5.39 -26.59 17.88
CA LYS A 528 -6.34 -27.64 17.56
C LYS A 528 -5.60 -28.81 16.91
N ASP A 529 -5.80 -29.99 17.42
CA ASP A 529 -5.22 -31.20 16.83
C ASP A 529 -6.04 -31.60 15.60
N TYR A 530 -5.42 -31.45 14.43
CA TYR A 530 -5.97 -31.92 13.16
C TYR A 530 -5.45 -33.35 12.92
N HIS A 531 -6.08 -34.35 13.51
CA HIS A 531 -5.69 -35.78 13.41
C HIS A 531 -5.48 -36.31 11.98
N GLN A 532 -5.81 -35.50 10.98
CA GLN A 532 -5.66 -35.84 9.54
C GLN A 532 -4.40 -35.21 8.89
N GLN A 533 -3.61 -34.43 9.65
CA GLN A 533 -2.36 -33.88 9.10
C GLN A 533 -1.31 -35.00 8.95
N LYS A 534 -0.78 -35.12 7.72
CA LYS A 534 0.36 -35.97 7.42
C LYS A 534 1.49 -35.12 6.90
N ILE A 535 2.65 -35.22 7.53
CA ILE A 535 3.86 -34.53 7.09
C ILE A 535 4.67 -35.50 6.24
N TRP A 536 4.93 -35.11 5.00
CA TRP A 536 5.77 -35.85 4.09
C TRP A 536 7.05 -35.07 3.86
N VAL A 537 8.20 -35.73 4.03
CA VAL A 537 9.51 -35.15 3.70
C VAL A 537 10.07 -35.94 2.53
N ASP A 538 10.29 -35.28 1.40
CA ASP A 538 10.93 -35.88 0.23
C ASP A 538 12.43 -36.03 0.51
N LYS A 539 12.85 -37.25 0.85
CA LYS A 539 14.26 -37.58 1.13
C LYS A 539 15.13 -37.63 -0.13
N ASP A 540 14.47 -37.83 -1.27
CA ASP A 540 15.15 -37.98 -2.57
C ASP A 540 15.22 -36.66 -3.33
N PHE A 541 14.78 -35.54 -2.72
CA PHE A 541 14.91 -34.25 -3.34
C PHE A 541 16.39 -33.84 -3.39
N PRO A 542 16.92 -33.51 -4.56
CA PRO A 542 18.36 -33.21 -4.70
C PRO A 542 18.74 -31.93 -3.95
N ASP A 543 20.02 -31.80 -3.64
CA ASP A 543 20.56 -30.58 -3.08
C ASP A 543 20.44 -29.44 -4.11
N LEU A 544 19.90 -28.31 -3.67
CA LEU A 544 19.63 -27.16 -4.51
C LEU A 544 20.80 -26.16 -4.55
N ILE A 545 21.83 -26.37 -3.72
CA ILE A 545 22.97 -25.46 -3.62
C ILE A 545 23.71 -25.42 -4.97
N GLY A 546 23.77 -24.23 -5.56
CA GLY A 546 24.50 -24.00 -6.82
C GLY A 546 23.77 -24.42 -8.10
N LEU A 547 22.50 -24.88 -8.01
CA LEU A 547 21.70 -25.15 -9.20
C LEU A 547 21.20 -23.85 -9.85
N PRO A 548 21.21 -23.76 -11.20
CA PRO A 548 20.56 -22.68 -11.93
C PRO A 548 19.06 -22.63 -11.61
N LEU A 549 18.48 -21.41 -11.57
CA LEU A 549 17.06 -21.18 -11.28
C LEU A 549 16.14 -22.05 -12.15
N THR A 550 16.46 -22.18 -13.43
CA THR A 550 15.70 -22.98 -14.40
C THR A 550 15.67 -24.46 -14.07
N GLN A 551 16.77 -25.04 -13.59
CA GLN A 551 16.83 -26.44 -13.16
C GLN A 551 16.10 -26.65 -11.84
N HIS A 552 16.23 -25.69 -10.90
CA HIS A 552 15.48 -25.71 -9.65
C HIS A 552 13.97 -25.67 -9.93
N ALA A 553 13.51 -24.77 -10.79
CA ALA A 553 12.11 -24.69 -11.20
C ALA A 553 11.61 -26.00 -11.83
N GLN A 554 12.39 -26.63 -12.69
CA GLN A 554 12.04 -27.90 -13.34
C GLN A 554 11.81 -29.02 -12.31
N LEU A 555 12.67 -29.14 -11.31
CA LEU A 555 12.53 -30.14 -10.24
C LEU A 555 11.24 -29.95 -9.45
N ILE A 556 10.86 -28.68 -9.18
CA ILE A 556 9.62 -28.36 -8.47
C ILE A 556 8.40 -28.72 -9.34
N VAL A 557 8.41 -28.37 -10.63
CA VAL A 557 7.34 -28.71 -11.57
C VAL A 557 7.10 -30.22 -11.59
N GLU A 558 8.16 -31.03 -11.72
CA GLU A 558 8.06 -32.48 -11.69
C GLU A 558 7.43 -33.02 -10.40
N ARG A 559 7.72 -32.40 -9.25
CA ARG A 559 7.11 -32.79 -7.98
C ARG A 559 5.63 -32.40 -7.90
N ILE A 560 5.28 -31.19 -8.36
CA ILE A 560 3.88 -30.74 -8.42
C ILE A 560 3.07 -31.67 -9.33
N GLU A 561 3.56 -32.01 -10.51
CA GLU A 561 2.88 -32.89 -11.46
C GLU A 561 2.70 -34.30 -10.90
N ARG A 562 3.67 -34.83 -10.15
CA ARG A 562 3.51 -36.13 -9.45
C ARG A 562 2.41 -36.06 -8.38
N LEU A 563 2.29 -34.95 -7.64
CA LEU A 563 1.25 -34.78 -6.61
C LEU A 563 -0.13 -34.56 -7.20
N PHE A 564 -0.23 -34.11 -8.45
CA PHE A 564 -1.49 -33.80 -9.13
C PHE A 564 -2.46 -34.97 -9.21
N HIS A 565 -1.96 -36.20 -9.23
CA HIS A 565 -2.80 -37.42 -9.27
C HIS A 565 -3.71 -37.61 -8.05
N THR A 566 -3.49 -36.86 -6.98
CA THR A 566 -4.29 -36.97 -5.76
C THR A 566 -5.69 -36.35 -5.85
N LYS A 567 -5.99 -35.56 -6.91
CA LYS A 567 -7.24 -34.79 -7.10
C LYS A 567 -7.55 -33.80 -5.96
N LEU A 568 -6.59 -33.51 -5.12
CA LEU A 568 -6.70 -32.53 -4.06
C LEU A 568 -6.11 -31.17 -4.52
N PRO A 569 -6.62 -30.03 -4.03
CA PRO A 569 -6.00 -28.75 -4.29
C PRO A 569 -4.59 -28.71 -3.68
N ILE A 570 -3.63 -28.20 -4.44
CA ILE A 570 -2.23 -28.12 -4.02
C ILE A 570 -1.89 -26.64 -3.81
N LEU A 571 -1.41 -26.28 -2.62
CA LEU A 571 -0.83 -24.97 -2.32
C LEU A 571 0.69 -25.11 -2.24
N VAL A 572 1.39 -24.43 -3.13
CA VAL A 572 2.87 -24.38 -3.12
C VAL A 572 3.33 -23.02 -2.62
N LEU A 573 4.18 -23.01 -1.60
CA LEU A 573 4.72 -21.80 -1.02
C LEU A 573 6.17 -21.59 -1.48
N PHE A 574 6.46 -20.43 -2.04
CA PHE A 574 7.77 -20.05 -2.53
C PHE A 574 8.42 -18.98 -1.63
N THR A 575 9.72 -19.07 -1.46
CA THR A 575 10.54 -18.07 -0.77
C THR A 575 11.11 -17.01 -1.73
N SER A 576 11.06 -17.26 -3.04
CA SER A 576 11.56 -16.38 -4.11
C SER A 576 10.48 -16.12 -5.14
N LYS A 577 10.29 -14.84 -5.51
CA LYS A 577 9.39 -14.42 -6.59
C LYS A 577 9.85 -14.96 -7.94
N ASP A 578 11.15 -14.92 -8.21
CA ASP A 578 11.71 -15.36 -9.48
C ASP A 578 11.50 -16.87 -9.68
N LEU A 579 11.66 -17.63 -8.61
CA LEU A 579 11.37 -19.06 -8.63
C LEU A 579 9.87 -19.36 -8.84
N LEU A 580 8.98 -18.60 -8.21
CA LEU A 580 7.54 -18.70 -8.44
C LEU A 580 7.19 -18.45 -9.91
N LEU A 581 7.72 -17.38 -10.51
CA LEU A 581 7.46 -17.03 -11.90
C LEU A 581 7.99 -18.10 -12.85
N GLU A 582 9.21 -18.56 -12.64
CA GLU A 582 9.86 -19.59 -13.46
C GLU A 582 9.11 -20.94 -13.41
N VAL A 583 8.61 -21.33 -12.21
CA VAL A 583 7.77 -22.53 -12.05
C VAL A 583 6.42 -22.33 -12.74
N SER A 584 5.81 -21.15 -12.58
CA SER A 584 4.50 -20.85 -13.19
C SER A 584 4.55 -20.89 -14.72
N GLU A 585 5.64 -20.41 -15.34
CA GLU A 585 5.82 -20.46 -16.79
C GLU A 585 6.00 -21.88 -17.34
N ARG A 586 6.56 -22.77 -16.53
CA ARG A 586 6.84 -24.17 -16.92
C ARG A 586 5.73 -25.16 -16.60
N LEU A 587 4.85 -24.79 -15.66
CA LEU A 587 3.80 -25.70 -15.20
C LEU A 587 2.68 -25.79 -16.24
N SER A 588 2.47 -27.00 -16.79
CA SER A 588 1.43 -27.26 -17.77
C SER A 588 0.02 -27.39 -17.19
N LEU A 589 -0.09 -27.51 -15.87
CA LEU A 589 -1.37 -27.67 -15.15
C LEU A 589 -2.09 -26.34 -14.97
N PRO A 590 -3.45 -26.32 -14.95
CA PRO A 590 -4.20 -25.12 -14.59
C PRO A 590 -3.82 -24.65 -13.19
N HIS A 591 -3.31 -23.43 -13.07
CA HIS A 591 -2.85 -22.89 -11.81
C HIS A 591 -3.08 -21.38 -11.72
N LEU A 592 -3.02 -20.85 -10.51
CA LEU A 592 -3.02 -19.42 -10.21
C LEU A 592 -1.72 -19.10 -9.48
N ALA A 593 -0.86 -18.31 -10.11
CA ALA A 593 0.35 -17.80 -9.49
C ALA A 593 0.07 -16.44 -8.85
N GLN A 594 0.36 -16.32 -7.55
CA GLN A 594 0.18 -15.11 -6.80
C GLN A 594 1.42 -14.81 -5.96
N TYR A 595 1.97 -13.61 -6.08
CA TYR A 595 3.07 -13.17 -5.24
C TYR A 595 2.73 -11.86 -4.53
N PHE A 596 3.24 -11.74 -3.32
CA PHE A 596 3.13 -10.53 -2.52
C PHE A 596 4.37 -9.67 -2.76
N SER A 597 4.19 -8.54 -3.43
CA SER A 597 5.24 -7.51 -3.45
C SER A 597 5.16 -6.71 -2.16
N PRO A 598 6.28 -6.42 -1.47
CA PRO A 598 6.29 -5.53 -0.32
C PRO A 598 5.72 -4.13 -0.63
N ALA A 599 5.77 -3.73 -1.91
CA ALA A 599 5.23 -2.46 -2.40
C ALA A 599 3.79 -2.56 -2.93
N ARG A 600 3.20 -3.77 -3.03
CA ARG A 600 1.88 -3.97 -3.63
C ARG A 600 1.16 -5.11 -2.93
N GLY A 601 0.34 -4.73 -1.97
CA GLY A 601 -0.64 -5.65 -1.44
C GLY A 601 -1.76 -5.90 -2.44
N LEU A 602 -1.70 -7.03 -3.10
CA LEU A 602 -2.78 -7.58 -3.90
C LEU A 602 -3.61 -8.52 -3.03
N PHE A 603 -4.80 -8.09 -2.67
CA PHE A 603 -5.85 -8.98 -2.20
C PHE A 603 -6.86 -9.20 -3.32
N LEU A 604 -7.02 -10.45 -3.75
CA LEU A 604 -8.24 -10.88 -4.40
C LEU A 604 -9.28 -11.18 -3.31
N PRO A 605 -10.47 -10.58 -3.37
CA PRO A 605 -11.54 -10.95 -2.47
C PRO A 605 -11.99 -12.38 -2.80
N SER A 606 -12.17 -13.16 -1.76
CA SER A 606 -12.83 -14.45 -1.70
C SER A 606 -12.40 -15.47 -2.77
N ALA A 607 -11.72 -16.49 -2.31
CA ALA A 607 -11.62 -17.76 -3.01
C ALA A 607 -13.03 -18.20 -3.46
N VAL A 608 -13.35 -17.93 -4.71
CA VAL A 608 -14.30 -18.78 -5.41
C VAL A 608 -13.61 -20.14 -5.42
N ALA A 609 -14.22 -21.12 -4.78
CA ALA A 609 -13.85 -22.51 -4.87
C ALA A 609 -14.05 -22.95 -6.32
N CYS A 610 -13.13 -22.56 -7.18
CA CYS A 610 -12.85 -23.28 -8.40
C CYS A 610 -11.88 -24.39 -8.00
N SER A 611 -12.13 -25.57 -8.47
CA SER A 611 -11.27 -26.75 -8.45
C SER A 611 -9.97 -26.51 -9.25
N SER A 612 -9.23 -25.48 -8.92
CA SER A 612 -7.99 -25.07 -9.58
C SER A 612 -6.97 -24.70 -8.51
N TYR A 613 -5.82 -25.22 -8.69
CA TYR A 613 -4.67 -25.27 -7.82
C TYR A 613 -4.06 -23.87 -7.61
N VAL A 614 -3.74 -23.53 -6.36
CA VAL A 614 -2.99 -22.33 -6.00
C VAL A 614 -1.52 -22.75 -5.88
N VAL A 615 -0.66 -22.18 -6.71
CA VAL A 615 0.79 -22.39 -6.69
C VAL A 615 1.45 -21.23 -5.94
#